data_1426b46eac51c05ef321279a3cb8e62b
#
_entry.id   1426b46eac51c05ef321279a3cb8e62b
#
_cell.length_a   1.000
_cell.length_b   1.000
_cell.length_c   1.000
_cell.angle_alpha   90.00
_cell.angle_beta   90.00
_cell.angle_gamma   90.00
#
_symmetry.space_group_name_H-M   'P 1'
#
loop_
_entity.id
_entity.type
_entity.pdbx_description
1 polymer ?
#
loop_
_entity_poly.entity_id
_entity_poly.type
_entity_poly.pdbx_seq_one_letter_code
_entity_poly.pdbx_strand_id
1 'polypeptide(L)'
;MMKVGILGRRPARSTMRLWAQSVWRSARDWIARIFASSAGRAVVSPLTQGFEYELAPRSLRQDDQRALGTHLLVELYGCNGQTLERVAYVENALVRAAHESNAHIVSHFFHEFEPYGVSGVVVIEESHYTIHTWPERRYAAIDLFFCSETVDAERALEVLRRAFEPEHVDVMLIRRGVLKRTPG
;
A
#
# COMPACT_ATOMS: atom_id res chain seq x y z
N MET A 1 44.74 26.48 13.70
CA MET A 1 43.27 26.47 13.51
C MET A 1 42.97 26.07 12.05
N MET A 2 42.82 24.77 11.80
CA MET A 2 42.55 24.23 10.44
C MET A 2 41.08 23.90 10.31
N LYS A 3 40.36 24.54 9.39
CA LYS A 3 39.00 24.21 9.00
C LYS A 3 39.04 23.10 7.97
N VAL A 4 38.57 21.91 8.30
CA VAL A 4 38.33 20.82 7.36
C VAL A 4 36.92 21.01 6.79
N GLY A 5 36.84 21.38 5.50
CA GLY A 5 35.59 21.45 4.75
C GLY A 5 35.26 20.08 4.20
N ILE A 6 34.17 19.48 4.67
CA ILE A 6 33.61 18.26 4.10
C ILE A 6 32.70 18.65 2.94
N LEU A 7 33.21 18.52 1.71
CA LEU A 7 32.42 18.61 0.48
C LEU A 7 31.70 17.27 0.26
N GLY A 8 30.47 17.17 0.72
CA GLY A 8 29.57 16.08 0.36
C GLY A 8 29.13 16.21 -1.10
N ARG A 9 29.68 15.37 -1.98
CA ARG A 9 29.21 15.27 -3.38
C ARG A 9 27.82 14.65 -3.40
N ARG A 10 26.82 15.40 -3.87
CA ARG A 10 25.49 14.87 -4.19
C ARG A 10 25.62 13.91 -5.37
N PRO A 11 25.02 12.71 -5.35
CA PRO A 11 25.04 11.80 -6.49
C PRO A 11 24.31 12.41 -7.69
N ALA A 12 24.81 12.16 -8.90
CA ALA A 12 24.27 12.71 -10.14
C ALA A 12 22.84 12.21 -10.40
N ARG A 13 21.95 13.09 -10.88
CA ARG A 13 20.50 12.84 -11.14
C ARG A 13 20.24 11.61 -12.06
N SER A 14 21.19 11.20 -12.87
CA SER A 14 21.11 10.03 -13.76
C SER A 14 21.17 8.68 -13.04
N THR A 15 21.93 8.59 -11.95
CA THR A 15 22.09 7.36 -11.18
C THR A 15 20.84 7.00 -10.36
N MET A 16 20.09 8.00 -9.87
CA MET A 16 18.83 7.77 -9.15
C MET A 16 17.71 7.19 -10.03
N ARG A 17 17.61 7.64 -11.30
CA ARG A 17 16.61 7.09 -12.24
C ARG A 17 16.89 5.63 -12.60
N LEU A 18 18.16 5.27 -12.80
CA LEU A 18 18.55 3.90 -13.11
C LEU A 18 18.38 2.97 -11.90
N TRP A 19 18.63 3.46 -10.69
CA TRP A 19 18.45 2.69 -9.46
C TRP A 19 16.95 2.42 -9.19
N ALA A 20 16.10 3.43 -9.30
CA ALA A 20 14.65 3.25 -9.16
C ALA A 20 14.12 2.22 -10.18
N GLN A 21 14.50 2.34 -11.47
CA GLN A 21 14.07 1.40 -12.50
C GLN A 21 14.59 -0.03 -12.32
N SER A 22 15.79 -0.23 -11.73
CA SER A 22 16.34 -1.55 -11.47
C SER A 22 15.69 -2.24 -10.27
N VAL A 23 15.38 -1.48 -9.21
CA VAL A 23 14.68 -1.98 -8.02
C VAL A 23 13.26 -2.43 -8.41
N TRP A 24 12.55 -1.64 -9.24
CA TRP A 24 11.20 -1.99 -9.68
C TRP A 24 11.17 -3.18 -10.65
N ARG A 25 12.16 -3.35 -11.49
CA ARG A 25 12.28 -4.55 -12.35
C ARG A 25 12.48 -5.80 -11.50
N SER A 26 13.39 -5.76 -10.54
CA SER A 26 13.64 -6.88 -9.63
C SER A 26 12.46 -7.20 -8.72
N ALA A 27 11.70 -6.19 -8.26
CA ALA A 27 10.49 -6.41 -7.47
C ALA A 27 9.38 -7.09 -8.29
N ARG A 28 9.16 -6.69 -9.56
CA ARG A 28 8.20 -7.35 -10.45
C ARG A 28 8.59 -8.80 -10.75
N ASP A 29 9.88 -9.07 -10.99
CA ASP A 29 10.39 -10.41 -11.25
C ASP A 29 10.35 -11.28 -9.99
N TRP A 30 10.56 -10.68 -8.81
CA TRP A 30 10.47 -11.36 -7.53
C TRP A 30 9.01 -11.72 -7.19
N ILE A 31 8.08 -10.78 -7.38
CA ILE A 31 6.64 -11.01 -7.21
C ILE A 31 6.16 -12.11 -8.18
N ALA A 32 6.55 -12.06 -9.46
CA ALA A 32 6.19 -13.07 -10.43
C ALA A 32 6.71 -14.48 -10.05
N ARG A 33 7.90 -14.58 -9.43
CA ARG A 33 8.46 -15.85 -8.94
C ARG A 33 7.74 -16.38 -7.70
N ILE A 34 7.27 -15.51 -6.81
CA ILE A 34 6.47 -15.90 -5.64
C ILE A 34 5.13 -16.48 -6.09
N PHE A 35 4.47 -15.86 -7.06
CA PHE A 35 3.19 -16.36 -7.58
C PHE A 35 3.32 -17.67 -8.39
N ALA A 36 4.49 -17.95 -8.95
CA ALA A 36 4.75 -19.20 -9.69
C ALA A 36 5.00 -20.41 -8.78
N SER A 37 5.31 -20.22 -7.50
CA SER A 37 5.79 -21.31 -6.62
C SER A 37 4.87 -21.65 -5.43
N SER A 38 3.78 -20.92 -5.19
CA SER A 38 2.90 -21.21 -4.06
C SER A 38 1.46 -21.47 -4.52
N ALA A 39 0.98 -22.69 -4.27
CA ALA A 39 -0.43 -23.09 -4.39
C ALA A 39 -1.32 -22.43 -3.31
N GLY A 40 -1.11 -21.15 -3.05
CA GLY A 40 -1.99 -20.30 -2.26
C GLY A 40 -2.97 -19.65 -3.21
N ARG A 41 -4.28 -19.92 -3.08
CA ARG A 41 -5.32 -19.27 -3.87
C ARG A 41 -5.30 -17.76 -3.59
N ALA A 42 -4.73 -16.99 -4.51
CA ALA A 42 -5.06 -15.58 -4.63
C ALA A 42 -6.48 -15.49 -5.18
N VAL A 43 -7.40 -14.92 -4.43
CA VAL A 43 -8.73 -14.61 -4.95
C VAL A 43 -8.64 -13.21 -5.54
N VAL A 44 -8.49 -13.15 -6.85
CA VAL A 44 -8.61 -11.91 -7.60
C VAL A 44 -10.10 -11.74 -7.93
N SER A 45 -10.76 -10.76 -7.34
CA SER A 45 -12.10 -10.35 -7.76
C SER A 45 -11.94 -9.21 -8.78
N PRO A 46 -12.31 -9.40 -10.05
CA PRO A 46 -12.37 -8.29 -10.99
C PRO A 46 -13.55 -7.41 -10.61
N LEU A 47 -13.27 -6.18 -10.21
CA LEU A 47 -14.29 -5.16 -9.95
C LEU A 47 -14.88 -4.71 -11.29
N THR A 48 -16.09 -5.14 -11.57
CA THR A 48 -16.87 -4.68 -12.72
C THR A 48 -17.35 -3.25 -12.50
N GLN A 49 -17.46 -2.52 -13.60
CA GLN A 49 -17.91 -1.15 -13.75
C GLN A 49 -19.01 -0.74 -12.75
N GLY A 50 -18.68 0.21 -11.88
CA GLY A 50 -19.61 0.82 -10.93
C GLY A 50 -19.28 0.40 -9.50
N PHE A 51 -18.36 1.05 -8.89
CA PHE A 51 -18.07 1.22 -7.45
C PHE A 51 -18.61 0.18 -6.44
N GLU A 52 -18.71 -1.08 -6.80
CA GLU A 52 -18.93 -2.18 -5.87
C GLU A 52 -17.65 -3.00 -5.79
N TYR A 53 -16.88 -2.77 -4.73
CA TYR A 53 -15.81 -3.68 -4.36
C TYR A 53 -16.41 -4.79 -3.50
N GLU A 54 -16.39 -5.99 -3.99
CA GLU A 54 -16.63 -7.16 -3.17
C GLU A 54 -15.36 -7.43 -2.37
N LEU A 55 -15.34 -7.02 -1.10
CA LEU A 55 -14.42 -7.68 -0.17
C LEU A 55 -14.73 -9.16 -0.28
N ALA A 56 -13.67 -9.95 -0.47
CA ALA A 56 -13.74 -11.39 -0.69
C ALA A 56 -14.95 -12.06 -0.02
N PRO A 57 -15.67 -12.94 -0.74
CA PRO A 57 -16.96 -13.47 -0.28
C PRO A 57 -16.89 -13.93 1.17
N ARG A 58 -17.97 -13.77 1.93
CA ARG A 58 -18.08 -14.18 3.34
C ARG A 58 -17.53 -15.58 3.63
N SER A 59 -17.52 -16.48 2.64
CA SER A 59 -16.92 -17.81 2.71
C SER A 59 -15.42 -17.81 2.99
N LEU A 60 -14.69 -16.75 2.64
CA LEU A 60 -13.28 -16.59 2.98
C LEU A 60 -13.06 -16.02 4.38
N ARG A 61 -14.09 -15.42 4.98
CA ARG A 61 -14.05 -14.97 6.38
C ARG A 61 -14.21 -16.13 7.38
N GLN A 62 -14.80 -17.26 6.97
CA GLN A 62 -15.00 -18.42 7.87
C GLN A 62 -13.74 -19.29 8.08
N ASP A 63 -12.71 -19.17 7.24
CA ASP A 63 -11.43 -19.87 7.44
C ASP A 63 -10.39 -18.99 8.18
N ASP A 64 -10.85 -17.90 8.79
CA ASP A 64 -10.06 -16.82 9.38
C ASP A 64 -9.23 -17.20 10.60
N GLN A 65 -9.58 -18.27 11.28
CA GLN A 65 -8.89 -18.66 12.53
C GLN A 65 -7.46 -19.18 12.35
N ARG A 66 -6.94 -19.18 11.10
CA ARG A 66 -5.61 -19.71 10.80
C ARG A 66 -4.63 -18.69 10.22
N ALA A 67 -5.09 -17.52 9.86
CA ALA A 67 -4.21 -16.46 9.34
C ALA A 67 -3.90 -15.47 10.46
N LEU A 68 -2.61 -15.07 10.57
CA LEU A 68 -2.17 -14.08 11.55
C LEU A 68 -2.52 -12.65 11.15
N GLY A 69 -2.80 -12.41 9.87
CA GLY A 69 -3.19 -11.08 9.41
C GLY A 69 -3.79 -11.07 8.02
N THR A 70 -4.47 -9.97 7.74
CA THR A 70 -5.09 -9.62 6.44
C THR A 70 -4.30 -8.52 5.79
N HIS A 71 -3.98 -8.68 4.50
CA HIS A 71 -3.27 -7.69 3.71
C HIS A 71 -4.08 -7.37 2.46
N LEU A 72 -4.52 -6.12 2.33
CA LEU A 72 -5.14 -5.61 1.11
C LEU A 72 -4.07 -4.89 0.29
N LEU A 73 -3.90 -5.31 -0.96
CA LEU A 73 -3.18 -4.56 -1.98
C LEU A 73 -4.22 -3.80 -2.78
N VAL A 74 -4.12 -2.48 -2.78
CA VAL A 74 -5.11 -1.58 -3.37
C VAL A 74 -4.44 -0.77 -4.47
N GLU A 75 -4.96 -0.88 -5.68
CA GLU A 75 -4.48 -0.18 -6.85
C GLU A 75 -5.52 0.87 -7.25
N LEU A 76 -5.13 2.15 -7.21
CA LEU A 76 -5.99 3.27 -7.59
C LEU A 76 -5.54 3.82 -8.95
N TYR A 77 -6.39 3.71 -9.96
CA TYR A 77 -6.12 4.17 -11.32
C TYR A 77 -7.01 5.36 -11.70
N GLY A 78 -6.46 6.26 -12.52
CA GLY A 78 -7.18 7.44 -12.98
C GLY A 78 -7.49 8.45 -11.87
N CYS A 79 -6.66 8.50 -10.84
CA CYS A 79 -6.81 9.44 -9.73
C CYS A 79 -6.78 10.91 -10.20
N ASN A 80 -7.30 11.81 -9.38
CA ASN A 80 -7.01 13.23 -9.51
C ASN A 80 -5.52 13.46 -9.22
N GLY A 81 -4.71 13.74 -10.26
CA GLY A 81 -3.26 13.85 -10.15
C GLY A 81 -2.79 14.86 -9.10
N GLN A 82 -3.52 15.97 -8.93
CA GLN A 82 -3.18 17.00 -7.94
C GLN A 82 -3.23 16.49 -6.49
N THR A 83 -4.08 15.51 -6.21
CA THR A 83 -4.20 14.92 -4.87
C THR A 83 -3.03 13.97 -4.52
N LEU A 84 -2.23 13.60 -5.53
CA LEU A 84 -1.11 12.66 -5.40
C LEU A 84 0.26 13.34 -5.29
N GLU A 85 0.34 14.68 -5.52
CA GLU A 85 1.60 15.39 -5.72
C GLU A 85 2.34 15.69 -4.43
N ARG A 86 1.61 16.09 -3.38
CA ARG A 86 2.18 16.71 -2.19
C ARG A 86 1.98 15.90 -0.93
N VAL A 87 3.03 15.85 -0.13
CA VAL A 87 3.05 15.08 1.12
C VAL A 87 1.91 15.47 2.05
N ALA A 88 1.61 16.75 2.23
CA ALA A 88 0.60 17.21 3.17
C ALA A 88 -0.81 16.63 2.88
N TYR A 89 -1.16 16.48 1.61
CA TYR A 89 -2.46 15.92 1.22
C TYR A 89 -2.47 14.40 1.37
N VAL A 90 -1.44 13.71 0.87
CA VAL A 90 -1.32 12.25 0.88
C VAL A 90 -1.23 11.73 2.33
N GLU A 91 -0.43 12.39 3.17
CA GLU A 91 -0.31 12.10 4.59
C GLU A 91 -1.65 12.23 5.30
N ASN A 92 -2.36 13.36 5.12
CA ASN A 92 -3.68 13.57 5.71
C ASN A 92 -4.67 12.48 5.28
N ALA A 93 -4.67 12.08 4.02
CA ALA A 93 -5.57 11.06 3.49
C ALA A 93 -5.30 9.69 4.14
N LEU A 94 -4.03 9.25 4.21
CA LEU A 94 -3.69 7.94 4.76
C LEU A 94 -3.85 7.87 6.28
N VAL A 95 -3.44 8.93 7.00
CA VAL A 95 -3.63 9.05 8.46
C VAL A 95 -5.12 9.03 8.80
N ARG A 96 -5.94 9.78 8.05
CA ARG A 96 -7.39 9.77 8.24
C ARG A 96 -8.01 8.41 7.95
N ALA A 97 -7.55 7.71 6.90
CA ALA A 97 -8.02 6.35 6.60
C ALA A 97 -7.71 5.38 7.75
N ALA A 98 -6.51 5.45 8.34
CA ALA A 98 -6.17 4.66 9.50
C ALA A 98 -7.05 5.00 10.71
N HIS A 99 -7.23 6.27 11.01
CA HIS A 99 -8.06 6.71 12.14
C HIS A 99 -9.53 6.32 11.99
N GLU A 100 -10.12 6.56 10.80
CA GLU A 100 -11.54 6.26 10.56
C GLU A 100 -11.83 4.75 10.43
N SER A 101 -10.81 3.92 10.21
CA SER A 101 -10.91 2.46 10.20
C SER A 101 -10.71 1.80 11.57
N ASN A 102 -10.70 2.56 12.66
CA ASN A 102 -10.41 2.10 14.03
C ASN A 102 -9.00 1.50 14.21
N ALA A 103 -8.03 1.87 13.37
CA ALA A 103 -6.64 1.49 13.57
C ALA A 103 -5.96 2.43 14.58
N HIS A 104 -5.12 1.87 15.47
CA HIS A 104 -4.42 2.62 16.50
C HIS A 104 -3.06 3.10 16.00
N ILE A 105 -2.95 4.39 15.66
CA ILE A 105 -1.74 4.95 15.07
C ILE A 105 -0.64 5.07 16.12
N VAL A 106 0.53 4.48 15.82
CA VAL A 106 1.76 4.57 16.64
C VAL A 106 2.65 5.71 16.15
N SER A 107 2.90 5.75 14.83
CA SER A 107 3.71 6.77 14.19
C SER A 107 3.46 6.78 12.68
N HIS A 108 3.93 7.82 12.01
CA HIS A 108 3.89 7.87 10.54
C HIS A 108 5.13 8.58 10.00
N PHE A 109 5.47 8.28 8.75
CA PHE A 109 6.54 8.94 8.01
C PHE A 109 6.17 9.03 6.54
N PHE A 110 6.42 10.19 5.94
CA PHE A 110 6.16 10.46 4.53
C PHE A 110 7.35 11.17 3.90
N HIS A 111 7.61 10.86 2.64
CA HIS A 111 8.68 11.45 1.83
C HIS A 111 8.08 11.97 0.52
N GLU A 112 8.33 13.24 0.22
CA GLU A 112 7.97 13.86 -1.05
C GLU A 112 9.15 13.78 -2.02
N PHE A 113 8.90 13.32 -3.23
CA PHE A 113 9.90 13.26 -4.29
C PHE A 113 9.86 14.51 -5.17
N GLU A 114 10.99 14.91 -5.70
CA GLU A 114 11.04 15.96 -6.71
C GLU A 114 10.95 15.36 -8.12
N PRO A 115 10.14 15.98 -9.01
CA PRO A 115 9.36 17.21 -8.81
C PRO A 115 8.03 16.99 -8.07
N TYR A 116 7.55 15.76 -7.89
CA TYR A 116 6.30 15.40 -7.23
C TYR A 116 6.23 13.88 -6.96
N GLY A 117 5.23 13.48 -6.21
CA GLY A 117 5.00 12.10 -5.81
C GLY A 117 5.41 11.86 -4.35
N VAL A 118 4.75 10.92 -3.71
CA VAL A 118 4.90 10.67 -2.28
C VAL A 118 5.03 9.19 -2.01
N SER A 119 5.89 8.84 -1.07
CA SER A 119 5.88 7.52 -0.40
C SER A 119 5.66 7.74 1.09
N GLY A 120 4.78 6.94 1.68
CA GLY A 120 4.47 7.08 3.09
C GLY A 120 4.10 5.78 3.77
N VAL A 121 4.25 5.79 5.10
CA VAL A 121 3.84 4.71 5.99
C VAL A 121 3.17 5.28 7.23
N VAL A 122 2.06 4.67 7.63
CA VAL A 122 1.43 4.83 8.94
C VAL A 122 1.60 3.51 9.67
N VAL A 123 2.40 3.51 10.73
CA VAL A 123 2.55 2.38 11.63
C VAL A 123 1.38 2.38 12.59
N ILE A 124 0.68 1.28 12.66
CA ILE A 124 -0.45 1.06 13.57
C ILE A 124 -0.13 -0.10 14.51
N GLU A 125 -0.77 -0.17 15.66
CA GLU A 125 -0.59 -1.28 16.60
C GLU A 125 -0.92 -2.63 15.94
N GLU A 126 -1.84 -2.64 14.99
CA GLU A 126 -2.27 -3.80 14.23
C GLU A 126 -1.35 -4.16 13.05
N SER A 127 -0.42 -3.32 12.64
CA SER A 127 0.68 -3.48 11.69
C SER A 127 1.02 -2.16 10.93
N HIS A 128 0.53 -1.94 9.68
CA HIS A 128 0.82 -0.70 8.94
C HIS A 128 -0.11 -0.48 7.74
N TYR A 129 -0.20 0.80 7.33
CA TYR A 129 -0.70 1.24 6.04
C TYR A 129 0.43 1.92 5.28
N THR A 130 0.61 1.61 3.98
CA THR A 130 1.60 2.27 3.14
C THR A 130 0.97 2.82 1.87
N ILE A 131 1.61 3.83 1.29
CA ILE A 131 1.20 4.43 0.02
C ILE A 131 2.40 4.84 -0.82
N HIS A 132 2.27 4.65 -2.14
CA HIS A 132 3.17 5.21 -3.14
C HIS A 132 2.35 5.87 -4.22
N THR A 133 2.72 7.09 -4.64
CA THR A 133 1.97 7.84 -5.63
C THR A 133 2.80 8.17 -6.86
N TRP A 134 2.15 8.15 -8.03
CA TRP A 134 2.68 8.56 -9.34
C TRP A 134 1.70 9.55 -9.98
N PRO A 135 1.81 10.86 -9.66
CA PRO A 135 0.89 11.88 -10.17
C PRO A 135 0.82 11.90 -11.69
N GLU A 136 1.97 11.73 -12.38
CA GLU A 136 2.08 11.70 -13.85
C GLU A 136 1.41 10.48 -14.49
N ARG A 137 1.07 9.47 -13.68
CA ARG A 137 0.34 8.27 -14.09
C ARG A 137 -1.10 8.28 -13.58
N ARG A 138 -1.47 9.28 -12.78
CA ARG A 138 -2.73 9.31 -12.07
C ARG A 138 -2.99 8.02 -11.28
N TYR A 139 -1.94 7.51 -10.63
CA TYR A 139 -1.92 6.19 -10.02
C TYR A 139 -1.33 6.23 -8.60
N ALA A 140 -1.94 5.44 -7.71
CA ALA A 140 -1.41 5.17 -6.39
C ALA A 140 -1.52 3.68 -6.06
N ALA A 141 -0.45 3.13 -5.41
CA ALA A 141 -0.43 1.80 -4.82
C ALA A 141 -0.50 1.93 -3.31
N ILE A 142 -1.40 1.16 -2.68
CA ILE A 142 -1.64 1.22 -1.24
C ILE A 142 -1.65 -0.18 -0.66
N ASP A 143 -0.97 -0.36 0.47
CA ASP A 143 -1.02 -1.58 1.26
C ASP A 143 -1.72 -1.30 2.58
N LEU A 144 -2.75 -2.08 2.91
CA LEU A 144 -3.40 -2.07 4.22
C LEU A 144 -3.17 -3.45 4.86
N PHE A 145 -2.18 -3.54 5.75
CA PHE A 145 -1.89 -4.76 6.49
C PHE A 145 -2.29 -4.61 7.95
N PHE A 146 -3.10 -5.56 8.44
CA PHE A 146 -3.59 -5.55 9.82
C PHE A 146 -3.87 -6.97 10.33
N CYS A 147 -3.76 -7.17 11.66
CA CYS A 147 -3.97 -8.46 12.34
C CYS A 147 -5.19 -8.45 13.28
N SER A 148 -5.97 -7.37 13.32
CA SER A 148 -7.14 -7.24 14.19
C SER A 148 -8.44 -7.24 13.38
N GLU A 149 -9.47 -7.89 13.90
CA GLU A 149 -10.83 -7.87 13.36
C GLU A 149 -11.56 -6.54 13.62
N THR A 150 -11.02 -5.70 14.52
CA THR A 150 -11.58 -4.38 14.84
C THR A 150 -11.30 -3.33 13.77
N VAL A 151 -10.33 -3.60 12.88
CA VAL A 151 -10.00 -2.71 11.77
C VAL A 151 -11.06 -2.82 10.68
N ASP A 152 -11.73 -1.70 10.39
CA ASP A 152 -12.70 -1.57 9.31
C ASP A 152 -11.98 -1.17 8.01
N ALA A 153 -11.53 -2.18 7.27
CA ALA A 153 -10.82 -1.97 6.00
C ALA A 153 -11.72 -1.34 4.92
N GLU A 154 -13.04 -1.60 4.95
CA GLU A 154 -14.00 -0.99 4.01
C GLU A 154 -14.05 0.53 4.21
N ARG A 155 -14.04 0.95 5.48
CA ARG A 155 -14.01 2.36 5.83
C ARG A 155 -12.71 3.03 5.39
N ALA A 156 -11.55 2.36 5.59
CA ALA A 156 -10.28 2.87 5.08
C ALA A 156 -10.31 3.08 3.56
N LEU A 157 -10.79 2.08 2.80
CA LEU A 157 -10.92 2.16 1.35
C LEU A 157 -11.85 3.29 0.90
N GLU A 158 -12.98 3.49 1.60
CA GLU A 158 -13.91 4.58 1.29
C GLU A 158 -13.26 5.96 1.46
N VAL A 159 -12.50 6.16 2.54
CA VAL A 159 -11.77 7.40 2.80
C VAL A 159 -10.76 7.67 1.70
N LEU A 160 -9.96 6.67 1.33
CA LEU A 160 -8.92 6.79 0.30
C LEU A 160 -9.53 7.06 -1.09
N ARG A 161 -10.63 6.37 -1.43
CA ARG A 161 -11.35 6.60 -2.68
C ARG A 161 -11.89 8.03 -2.79
N ARG A 162 -12.45 8.57 -1.70
CA ARG A 162 -12.93 9.97 -1.66
C ARG A 162 -11.79 10.97 -1.74
N ALA A 163 -10.62 10.64 -1.17
CA ALA A 163 -9.47 11.53 -1.16
C ALA A 163 -8.79 11.62 -2.53
N PHE A 164 -8.62 10.50 -3.22
CA PHE A 164 -7.84 10.43 -4.47
C PHE A 164 -8.69 10.41 -5.74
N GLU A 165 -10.01 10.25 -5.62
CA GLU A 165 -11.00 10.29 -6.72
C GLU A 165 -10.61 9.37 -7.91
N PRO A 166 -10.27 8.07 -7.68
CA PRO A 166 -9.88 7.18 -8.75
C PRO A 166 -11.07 6.86 -9.69
N GLU A 167 -10.77 6.68 -10.97
CA GLU A 167 -11.72 6.18 -11.98
C GLU A 167 -11.94 4.66 -11.83
N HIS A 168 -10.91 3.95 -11.35
CA HIS A 168 -10.94 2.50 -11.15
C HIS A 168 -10.12 2.10 -9.93
N VAL A 169 -10.61 1.07 -9.19
CA VAL A 169 -9.97 0.54 -8.00
C VAL A 169 -9.90 -0.98 -8.10
N ASP A 170 -8.69 -1.54 -8.01
CA ASP A 170 -8.48 -2.98 -7.84
C ASP A 170 -8.07 -3.28 -6.40
N VAL A 171 -8.65 -4.31 -5.81
CA VAL A 171 -8.32 -4.77 -4.45
C VAL A 171 -8.02 -6.26 -4.45
N MET A 172 -6.82 -6.61 -4.01
CA MET A 172 -6.43 -8.00 -3.77
C MET A 172 -6.32 -8.25 -2.27
N LEU A 173 -7.04 -9.25 -1.76
CA LEU A 173 -6.96 -9.67 -0.37
C LEU A 173 -6.02 -10.88 -0.22
N ILE A 174 -5.04 -10.77 0.65
CA ILE A 174 -4.07 -11.81 0.97
C ILE A 174 -4.16 -12.16 2.45
N ARG A 175 -4.32 -13.44 2.77
CA ARG A 175 -4.19 -13.97 4.13
C ARG A 175 -2.73 -14.32 4.41
N ARG A 176 -2.16 -13.70 5.45
CA ARG A 176 -0.75 -13.87 5.81
C ARG A 176 -0.60 -14.64 7.13
N GLY A 177 0.51 -15.40 7.23
CA GLY A 177 0.77 -16.19 8.43
C GLY A 177 -0.21 -17.34 8.63
N VAL A 178 -0.65 -18.00 7.54
CA VAL A 178 -1.52 -19.17 7.63
C VAL A 178 -0.76 -20.32 8.31
N LEU A 179 -1.15 -20.63 9.56
CA LEU A 179 -0.52 -21.68 10.33
C LEU A 179 -1.02 -23.05 9.87
N LYS A 180 -0.08 -23.94 9.50
CA LYS A 180 -0.42 -25.34 9.21
C LYS A 180 -0.87 -26.02 10.50
N ARG A 181 -1.95 -26.79 10.43
CA ARG A 181 -2.30 -27.71 11.53
C ARG A 181 -1.12 -28.66 11.73
N THR A 182 -0.54 -28.69 12.93
CA THR A 182 0.31 -29.79 13.36
C THR A 182 -0.61 -31.02 13.46
N PRO A 183 -0.32 -32.14 12.73
CA PRO A 183 -1.06 -33.38 13.00
C PRO A 183 -0.80 -33.76 14.46
N GLY A 184 -1.86 -33.83 15.26
CA GLY A 184 -1.79 -34.37 16.62
C GLY A 184 -1.61 -35.87 16.58
#